data_f0c2546458855bea81d8ff5494bb7416
#
_entry.id   f0c2546458855bea81d8ff5494bb7416
#
_cell.length_a   1.000
_cell.length_b   1.000
_cell.length_c   1.000
_cell.angle_alpha   90.00
_cell.angle_beta   90.00
_cell.angle_gamma   90.00
#
_symmetry.space_group_name_H-M   'P 1'
#
loop_
_entity.id
_entity.type
_entity.pdbx_description
1 polymer ?
#
loop_
_entity_poly.entity_id
_entity_poly.type
_entity_poly.pdbx_seq_one_letter_code
_entity_poly.pdbx_strand_id
1 'polypeptide(L)'
;MLGLAQTLAWGSTYYLPAILANSISAELGVSTAWVFVAFSVGLLLSAILGPAAGRLIDLRGGRRVLPVSNLVFAAGLALLGLSSGIYSLFGAWLVIGIGMSAGLYEAAFSTLAGIYGREARRSITGITLIAGFASTVCWPISAYLDVTIGWRATCYAWAAAHLLIGMPLNLLLPRPRPVEKTEAPRAQAAAGRGRLVVMAGLSFVFAATWFCSTSMAAHLPRVLQESGATLAAAVAAAALVGPAQVGARVLEFWLMRHLHPIVSARVASLAHPVGAATLIAAGSPAASAFALIHGGGNGVMTISMGTLPLALFGAGGYGLRQGLMMAPARFFSATSPFVFDILLSRFGTGALFFTGALGVAAFTVLALIRVPARTA
;
A
#
# COMPACT_ATOMS: atom_id res chain seq x y z
N MET A 1 -13.96 -12.54 4.02
CA MET A 1 -13.93 -12.66 2.56
C MET A 1 -12.99 -11.63 1.91
N LEU A 2 -13.33 -10.35 1.86
CA LEU A 2 -12.50 -9.34 1.15
C LEU A 2 -11.07 -9.21 1.70
N GLY A 3 -10.85 -9.38 3.01
CA GLY A 3 -9.50 -9.42 3.60
C GLY A 3 -8.63 -10.54 3.03
N LEU A 4 -9.18 -11.75 2.91
CA LEU A 4 -8.48 -12.89 2.30
C LEU A 4 -8.20 -12.66 0.81
N ALA A 5 -9.17 -12.11 0.06
CA ALA A 5 -8.96 -11.74 -1.33
C ALA A 5 -7.85 -10.68 -1.48
N GLN A 6 -7.75 -9.73 -0.55
CA GLN A 6 -6.67 -8.75 -0.51
C GLN A 6 -5.32 -9.37 -0.11
N THR A 7 -5.30 -10.32 0.84
CA THR A 7 -4.09 -11.09 1.15
C THR A 7 -3.54 -11.78 -0.09
N LEU A 8 -4.41 -12.45 -0.84
CA LEU A 8 -4.05 -13.12 -2.10
C LEU A 8 -3.53 -12.10 -3.12
N ALA A 9 -4.26 -10.99 -3.36
CA ALA A 9 -3.90 -9.99 -4.35
C ALA A 9 -2.54 -9.34 -4.06
N TRP A 10 -2.28 -8.92 -2.82
CA TRP A 10 -1.00 -8.34 -2.42
C TRP A 10 0.13 -9.36 -2.48
N GLY A 11 -0.11 -10.58 -2.00
CA GLY A 11 0.90 -11.65 -1.92
C GLY A 11 1.39 -12.12 -3.28
N SER A 12 0.46 -12.30 -4.22
CA SER A 12 0.73 -12.81 -5.57
C SER A 12 1.16 -11.75 -6.58
N THR A 13 1.11 -10.45 -6.21
CA THR A 13 1.49 -9.36 -7.13
C THR A 13 2.55 -8.46 -6.53
N TYR A 14 2.20 -7.58 -5.58
CA TYR A 14 3.13 -6.60 -5.02
C TYR A 14 4.32 -7.24 -4.32
N TYR A 15 4.10 -8.34 -3.60
CA TYR A 15 5.16 -9.03 -2.85
C TYR A 15 5.88 -10.13 -3.64
N LEU A 16 5.38 -10.50 -4.81
CA LEU A 16 5.91 -11.60 -5.62
C LEU A 16 7.36 -11.37 -6.09
N PRO A 17 7.76 -10.18 -6.58
CA PRO A 17 9.13 -9.94 -7.06
C PRO A 17 10.18 -10.14 -5.97
N ALA A 18 9.85 -9.88 -4.71
CA ALA A 18 10.79 -10.07 -3.60
C ALA A 18 11.27 -11.52 -3.48
N ILE A 19 10.48 -12.48 -3.94
CA ILE A 19 10.80 -13.91 -3.87
C ILE A 19 11.29 -14.43 -5.22
N LEU A 20 10.57 -14.13 -6.32
CA LEU A 20 10.82 -14.75 -7.61
C LEU A 20 11.84 -14.02 -8.49
N ALA A 21 12.27 -12.80 -8.12
CA ALA A 21 13.12 -12.00 -9.01
C ALA A 21 14.43 -12.69 -9.41
N ASN A 22 15.05 -13.41 -8.50
CA ASN A 22 16.31 -14.14 -8.79
C ASN A 22 16.09 -15.31 -9.75
N SER A 23 15.06 -16.13 -9.53
CA SER A 23 14.70 -17.26 -10.39
C SER A 23 14.31 -16.80 -11.80
N ILE A 24 13.50 -15.72 -11.90
CA ILE A 24 13.13 -15.10 -13.16
C ILE A 24 14.37 -14.58 -13.89
N SER A 25 15.22 -13.84 -13.20
CA SER A 25 16.44 -13.22 -13.74
C SER A 25 17.40 -14.29 -14.29
N ALA A 26 17.64 -15.35 -13.54
CA ALA A 26 18.54 -16.43 -13.93
C ALA A 26 18.05 -17.16 -15.19
N GLU A 27 16.75 -17.47 -15.27
CA GLU A 27 16.22 -18.24 -16.41
C GLU A 27 16.02 -17.40 -17.66
N LEU A 28 15.62 -16.11 -17.51
CA LEU A 28 15.43 -15.21 -18.66
C LEU A 28 16.74 -14.58 -19.16
N GLY A 29 17.86 -14.78 -18.45
CA GLY A 29 19.15 -14.18 -18.84
C GLY A 29 19.16 -12.64 -18.72
N VAL A 30 18.32 -12.06 -17.82
CA VAL A 30 18.23 -10.62 -17.58
C VAL A 30 18.75 -10.30 -16.17
N SER A 31 19.20 -9.07 -15.91
CA SER A 31 19.55 -8.73 -14.54
C SER A 31 18.32 -8.62 -13.65
N THR A 32 18.47 -8.92 -12.37
CA THR A 32 17.39 -8.76 -11.35
C THR A 32 16.83 -7.33 -11.34
N ALA A 33 17.65 -6.33 -11.65
CA ALA A 33 17.21 -4.94 -11.78
C ALA A 33 16.09 -4.78 -12.83
N TRP A 34 16.17 -5.47 -13.97
CA TRP A 34 15.15 -5.42 -15.00
C TRP A 34 13.81 -6.02 -14.54
N VAL A 35 13.84 -7.02 -13.68
CA VAL A 35 12.61 -7.59 -13.08
C VAL A 35 11.91 -6.52 -12.21
N PHE A 36 12.68 -5.79 -11.40
CA PHE A 36 12.13 -4.70 -10.57
C PHE A 36 11.72 -3.47 -11.42
N VAL A 37 12.41 -3.17 -12.52
CA VAL A 37 11.99 -2.12 -13.45
C VAL A 37 10.66 -2.48 -14.10
N ALA A 38 10.46 -3.72 -14.54
CA ALA A 38 9.18 -4.17 -15.10
C ALA A 38 8.05 -4.07 -14.07
N PHE A 39 8.29 -4.49 -12.82
CA PHE A 39 7.37 -4.30 -11.70
C PHE A 39 7.03 -2.81 -11.48
N SER A 40 8.04 -1.92 -11.48
CA SER A 40 7.85 -0.48 -11.31
C SER A 40 6.99 0.11 -12.43
N VAL A 41 7.16 -0.34 -13.68
CA VAL A 41 6.31 0.07 -14.81
C VAL A 41 4.86 -0.37 -14.60
N GLY A 42 4.63 -1.58 -14.07
CA GLY A 42 3.30 -2.04 -13.65
C GLY A 42 2.68 -1.15 -12.56
N LEU A 43 3.47 -0.75 -11.56
CA LEU A 43 3.03 0.18 -10.51
C LEU A 43 2.68 1.57 -11.07
N LEU A 44 3.49 2.10 -11.98
CA LEU A 44 3.22 3.38 -12.65
C LEU A 44 1.92 3.32 -13.47
N LEU A 45 1.72 2.25 -14.24
CA LEU A 45 0.46 2.04 -14.96
C LEU A 45 -0.73 1.95 -14.01
N SER A 46 -0.58 1.25 -12.88
CA SER A 46 -1.59 1.18 -11.83
C SER A 46 -1.91 2.56 -11.22
N ALA A 47 -0.91 3.43 -11.07
CA ALA A 47 -1.10 4.81 -10.61
C ALA A 47 -1.94 5.63 -11.60
N ILE A 48 -1.62 5.54 -12.90
CA ILE A 48 -2.32 6.25 -13.97
C ILE A 48 -3.78 5.78 -14.07
N LEU A 49 -4.03 4.47 -14.00
CA LEU A 49 -5.35 3.88 -14.15
C LEU A 49 -6.19 3.94 -12.85
N GLY A 50 -5.57 4.17 -11.70
CA GLY A 50 -6.23 4.18 -10.39
C GLY A 50 -7.47 5.08 -10.31
N PRO A 51 -7.44 6.34 -10.77
CA PRO A 51 -8.62 7.21 -10.77
C PRO A 51 -9.77 6.67 -11.62
N ALA A 52 -9.46 6.10 -12.81
CA ALA A 52 -10.47 5.50 -13.68
C ALA A 52 -11.08 4.23 -13.06
N ALA A 53 -10.26 3.38 -12.45
CA ALA A 53 -10.70 2.19 -11.72
C ALA A 53 -11.59 2.57 -10.52
N GLY A 54 -11.20 3.57 -9.74
CA GLY A 54 -11.99 4.10 -8.63
C GLY A 54 -13.34 4.63 -9.10
N ARG A 55 -13.38 5.41 -10.19
CA ARG A 55 -14.63 5.88 -10.80
C ARG A 55 -15.51 4.73 -11.29
N LEU A 56 -14.89 3.69 -11.86
CA LEU A 56 -15.63 2.51 -12.32
C LEU A 56 -16.31 1.79 -11.15
N ILE A 57 -15.63 1.69 -10.00
CA ILE A 57 -16.19 1.11 -8.78
C ILE A 57 -17.33 1.98 -8.23
N ASP A 58 -17.18 3.32 -8.23
CA ASP A 58 -18.24 4.24 -7.83
C ASP A 58 -19.51 4.09 -8.68
N LEU A 59 -19.35 3.83 -10.01
CA LEU A 59 -20.47 3.71 -10.95
C LEU A 59 -21.09 2.31 -11.01
N ARG A 60 -20.25 1.25 -11.00
CA ARG A 60 -20.70 -0.14 -11.23
C ARG A 60 -20.73 -0.99 -9.98
N GLY A 61 -20.14 -0.50 -8.87
CA GLY A 61 -19.96 -1.23 -7.63
C GLY A 61 -18.80 -2.21 -7.66
N GLY A 62 -18.12 -2.37 -6.54
CA GLY A 62 -16.95 -3.24 -6.43
C GLY A 62 -17.21 -4.72 -6.69
N ARG A 63 -18.43 -5.20 -6.39
CA ARG A 63 -18.85 -6.58 -6.70
C ARG A 63 -18.72 -6.96 -8.18
N ARG A 64 -18.79 -5.99 -9.10
CA ARG A 64 -18.60 -6.22 -10.54
C ARG A 64 -17.15 -6.03 -10.97
N VAL A 65 -16.43 -5.13 -10.33
CA VAL A 65 -15.06 -4.74 -10.73
C VAL A 65 -14.00 -5.68 -10.13
N LEU A 66 -14.10 -6.02 -8.85
CA LEU A 66 -13.13 -6.87 -8.17
C LEU A 66 -13.01 -8.30 -8.74
N PRO A 67 -14.11 -9.01 -9.14
CA PRO A 67 -13.95 -10.29 -9.82
C PRO A 67 -13.22 -10.16 -11.17
N VAL A 68 -13.46 -9.08 -11.93
CA VAL A 68 -12.75 -8.82 -13.18
C VAL A 68 -11.26 -8.58 -12.92
N SER A 69 -10.89 -7.86 -11.84
CA SER A 69 -9.49 -7.70 -11.49
C SER A 69 -8.79 -9.03 -11.20
N ASN A 70 -9.49 -10.02 -10.64
CA ASN A 70 -8.93 -11.37 -10.45
C ASN A 70 -8.67 -12.08 -11.80
N LEU A 71 -9.53 -11.90 -12.80
CA LEU A 71 -9.27 -12.41 -14.15
C LEU A 71 -8.03 -11.74 -14.77
N VAL A 72 -7.87 -10.43 -14.58
CA VAL A 72 -6.71 -9.70 -15.07
C VAL A 72 -5.44 -10.12 -14.34
N PHE A 73 -5.49 -10.31 -13.01
CA PHE A 73 -4.37 -10.86 -12.25
C PHE A 73 -3.99 -12.26 -12.73
N ALA A 74 -4.96 -13.15 -12.90
CA ALA A 74 -4.72 -14.50 -13.39
C ALA A 74 -4.07 -14.50 -14.79
N ALA A 75 -4.58 -13.66 -15.70
CA ALA A 75 -4.00 -13.50 -17.04
C ALA A 75 -2.56 -12.94 -16.97
N GLY A 76 -2.32 -11.90 -16.18
CA GLY A 76 -1.00 -11.31 -16.02
C GLY A 76 0.02 -12.27 -15.38
N LEU A 77 -0.38 -13.03 -14.37
CA LEU A 77 0.46 -14.07 -13.74
C LEU A 77 0.73 -15.23 -14.71
N ALA A 78 -0.25 -15.64 -15.50
CA ALA A 78 -0.05 -16.66 -16.53
C ALA A 78 0.93 -16.15 -17.62
N LEU A 79 0.78 -14.91 -18.07
CA LEU A 79 1.72 -14.27 -19.01
C LEU A 79 3.12 -14.14 -18.40
N LEU A 80 3.24 -13.86 -17.10
CA LEU A 80 4.52 -13.85 -16.41
C LEU A 80 5.16 -15.25 -16.43
N GLY A 81 4.41 -16.31 -16.15
CA GLY A 81 4.88 -17.69 -16.25
C GLY A 81 5.24 -18.12 -17.66
N LEU A 82 4.66 -17.52 -18.69
CA LEU A 82 4.98 -17.75 -20.12
C LEU A 82 6.11 -16.87 -20.63
N SER A 83 6.63 -15.93 -19.82
CA SER A 83 7.63 -14.98 -20.33
C SER A 83 8.93 -15.70 -20.75
N SER A 84 9.47 -15.28 -21.91
CA SER A 84 10.67 -15.84 -22.52
C SER A 84 11.80 -14.83 -22.72
N GLY A 85 11.59 -13.59 -22.25
CA GLY A 85 12.56 -12.51 -22.35
C GLY A 85 12.02 -11.20 -21.81
N ILE A 86 12.82 -10.15 -21.97
CA ILE A 86 12.53 -8.84 -21.35
C ILE A 86 11.18 -8.23 -21.82
N TYR A 87 10.84 -8.32 -23.09
CA TYR A 87 9.61 -7.72 -23.61
C TYR A 87 8.36 -8.41 -23.08
N SER A 88 8.35 -9.75 -23.02
CA SER A 88 7.23 -10.50 -22.44
C SER A 88 7.13 -10.31 -20.93
N LEU A 89 8.25 -10.15 -20.22
CA LEU A 89 8.30 -9.79 -18.81
C LEU A 89 7.59 -8.45 -18.58
N PHE A 90 7.92 -7.41 -19.36
CA PHE A 90 7.26 -6.10 -19.25
C PHE A 90 5.78 -6.19 -19.60
N GLY A 91 5.43 -6.93 -20.67
CA GLY A 91 4.03 -7.17 -21.06
C GLY A 91 3.20 -7.79 -19.93
N ALA A 92 3.74 -8.80 -19.24
CA ALA A 92 3.10 -9.44 -18.09
C ALA A 92 2.88 -8.44 -16.93
N TRP A 93 3.89 -7.64 -16.60
CA TRP A 93 3.78 -6.65 -15.54
C TRP A 93 2.82 -5.50 -15.88
N LEU A 94 2.69 -5.12 -17.15
CA LEU A 94 1.66 -4.17 -17.60
C LEU A 94 0.25 -4.73 -17.33
N VAL A 95 -0.01 -6.00 -17.66
CA VAL A 95 -1.30 -6.64 -17.39
C VAL A 95 -1.55 -6.76 -15.89
N ILE A 96 -0.55 -7.17 -15.09
CA ILE A 96 -0.64 -7.20 -13.63
C ILE A 96 -0.93 -5.80 -13.09
N GLY A 97 -0.29 -4.75 -13.61
CA GLY A 97 -0.49 -3.35 -13.25
C GLY A 97 -1.93 -2.87 -13.49
N ILE A 98 -2.57 -3.29 -14.58
CA ILE A 98 -4.00 -3.06 -14.81
C ILE A 98 -4.83 -3.72 -13.69
N GLY A 99 -4.55 -4.98 -13.37
CA GLY A 99 -5.17 -5.68 -12.24
C GLY A 99 -4.99 -4.95 -10.92
N MET A 100 -3.78 -4.48 -10.63
CA MET A 100 -3.44 -3.75 -9.40
C MET A 100 -4.24 -2.45 -9.25
N SER A 101 -4.53 -1.74 -10.34
CA SER A 101 -5.32 -0.52 -10.31
C SER A 101 -6.74 -0.73 -9.78
N ALA A 102 -7.32 -1.89 -10.04
CA ALA A 102 -8.72 -2.22 -9.76
C ALA A 102 -8.91 -3.34 -8.71
N GLY A 103 -7.83 -3.92 -8.18
CA GLY A 103 -7.90 -5.09 -7.30
C GLY A 103 -7.22 -4.96 -5.95
N LEU A 104 -6.40 -3.91 -5.71
CA LEU A 104 -5.71 -3.68 -4.43
C LEU A 104 -6.55 -2.84 -3.46
N TYR A 105 -5.93 -2.36 -2.39
CA TYR A 105 -6.60 -1.71 -1.26
C TYR A 105 -7.56 -0.57 -1.66
N GLU A 106 -7.19 0.29 -2.61
CA GLU A 106 -8.04 1.42 -2.99
C GLU A 106 -9.36 0.95 -3.59
N ALA A 107 -9.31 -0.13 -4.38
CA ALA A 107 -10.50 -0.76 -4.92
C ALA A 107 -11.35 -1.43 -3.84
N ALA A 108 -10.71 -2.10 -2.89
CA ALA A 108 -11.37 -2.71 -1.73
C ALA A 108 -12.01 -1.64 -0.82
N PHE A 109 -11.30 -0.56 -0.52
CA PHE A 109 -11.81 0.54 0.30
C PHE A 109 -12.99 1.24 -0.37
N SER A 110 -12.89 1.49 -1.69
CA SER A 110 -13.98 2.08 -2.49
C SER A 110 -15.22 1.19 -2.48
N THR A 111 -15.01 -0.13 -2.58
CA THR A 111 -16.09 -1.11 -2.49
C THR A 111 -16.77 -1.07 -1.12
N LEU A 112 -15.99 -1.06 -0.03
CA LEU A 112 -16.54 -1.00 1.33
C LEU A 112 -17.26 0.33 1.60
N ALA A 113 -16.70 1.45 1.11
CA ALA A 113 -17.34 2.76 1.20
C ALA A 113 -18.69 2.78 0.45
N GLY A 114 -18.78 2.11 -0.71
CA GLY A 114 -20.02 1.97 -1.47
C GLY A 114 -21.07 1.06 -0.79
N ILE A 115 -20.64 0.03 -0.01
CA ILE A 115 -21.54 -0.90 0.68
C ILE A 115 -22.02 -0.33 2.02
N TYR A 116 -21.10 0.23 2.82
CA TYR A 116 -21.34 0.60 4.23
C TYR A 116 -21.36 2.11 4.46
N GLY A 117 -21.12 2.94 3.45
CA GLY A 117 -21.10 4.38 3.59
C GLY A 117 -20.06 4.83 4.65
N ARG A 118 -20.46 5.69 5.58
CA ARG A 118 -19.59 6.19 6.67
C ARG A 118 -19.17 5.10 7.66
N GLU A 119 -19.92 4.03 7.78
CA GLU A 119 -19.63 2.91 8.68
C GLU A 119 -18.53 1.97 8.14
N ALA A 120 -18.07 2.17 6.90
CA ALA A 120 -17.03 1.35 6.28
C ALA A 120 -15.69 1.37 7.04
N ARG A 121 -15.46 2.33 7.96
CA ARG A 121 -14.21 2.44 8.74
C ARG A 121 -13.81 1.11 9.39
N ARG A 122 -14.74 0.45 10.11
CA ARG A 122 -14.46 -0.84 10.76
C ARG A 122 -14.05 -1.92 9.76
N SER A 123 -14.75 -1.97 8.63
CA SER A 123 -14.46 -2.95 7.58
C SER A 123 -13.13 -2.66 6.90
N ILE A 124 -12.78 -1.38 6.63
CA ILE A 124 -11.49 -0.96 6.09
C ILE A 124 -10.36 -1.37 7.03
N THR A 125 -10.47 -1.08 8.34
CA THR A 125 -9.48 -1.52 9.33
C THR A 125 -9.39 -3.05 9.37
N GLY A 126 -10.51 -3.75 9.36
CA GLY A 126 -10.54 -5.22 9.38
C GLY A 126 -9.84 -5.86 8.18
N ILE A 127 -10.05 -5.36 6.96
CA ILE A 127 -9.35 -5.92 5.80
C ILE A 127 -7.85 -5.59 5.81
N THR A 128 -7.44 -4.43 6.33
CA THR A 128 -6.02 -4.10 6.46
C THR A 128 -5.30 -4.92 7.53
N LEU A 129 -6.02 -5.35 8.58
CA LEU A 129 -5.49 -6.30 9.57
C LEU A 129 -5.21 -7.66 8.91
N ILE A 130 -6.20 -8.23 8.21
CA ILE A 130 -6.07 -9.56 7.59
C ILE A 130 -5.01 -9.52 6.48
N ALA A 131 -5.10 -8.58 5.55
CA ALA A 131 -4.15 -8.46 4.45
C ALA A 131 -2.78 -7.91 4.87
N GLY A 132 -2.65 -7.42 6.10
CA GLY A 132 -1.36 -7.10 6.70
C GLY A 132 -0.43 -8.30 6.85
N PHE A 133 -1.00 -9.51 6.87
CA PHE A 133 -0.24 -10.76 6.88
C PHE A 133 0.12 -11.27 5.49
N ALA A 134 -0.16 -10.52 4.42
CA ALA A 134 0.06 -11.00 3.05
C ALA A 134 1.52 -11.43 2.81
N SER A 135 2.51 -10.64 3.20
CA SER A 135 3.92 -11.03 3.10
C SER A 135 4.26 -12.23 3.99
N THR A 136 3.77 -12.22 5.24
CA THR A 136 4.03 -13.30 6.22
C THR A 136 3.52 -14.66 5.74
N VAL A 137 2.37 -14.68 5.04
CA VAL A 137 1.76 -15.92 4.54
C VAL A 137 2.25 -16.26 3.13
N CYS A 138 2.26 -15.29 2.22
CA CYS A 138 2.50 -15.57 0.80
C CYS A 138 3.98 -15.70 0.45
N TRP A 139 4.90 -15.07 1.20
CA TRP A 139 6.34 -15.25 0.95
C TRP A 139 6.79 -16.69 1.17
N PRO A 140 6.53 -17.35 2.33
CA PRO A 140 6.88 -18.76 2.50
C PRO A 140 6.23 -19.66 1.45
N ILE A 141 4.97 -19.41 1.09
CA ILE A 141 4.28 -20.17 0.05
C ILE A 141 4.97 -20.00 -1.29
N SER A 142 5.26 -18.76 -1.70
CA SER A 142 5.96 -18.50 -2.98
C SER A 142 7.35 -19.09 -3.00
N ALA A 143 8.12 -18.99 -1.90
CA ALA A 143 9.45 -19.57 -1.80
C ALA A 143 9.43 -21.10 -1.86
N TYR A 144 8.48 -21.73 -1.15
CA TYR A 144 8.30 -23.18 -1.20
C TYR A 144 7.93 -23.67 -2.60
N LEU A 145 6.98 -22.99 -3.27
CA LEU A 145 6.59 -23.33 -4.63
C LEU A 145 7.73 -23.10 -5.63
N ASP A 146 8.48 -22.01 -5.51
CA ASP A 146 9.62 -21.72 -6.39
C ASP A 146 10.66 -22.85 -6.33
N VAL A 147 11.01 -23.31 -5.12
CA VAL A 147 11.98 -24.38 -4.93
C VAL A 147 11.44 -25.75 -5.40
N THR A 148 10.14 -26.02 -5.23
CA THR A 148 9.57 -27.35 -5.50
C THR A 148 9.11 -27.55 -6.94
N ILE A 149 8.50 -26.54 -7.54
CA ILE A 149 7.88 -26.63 -8.88
C ILE A 149 8.39 -25.55 -9.85
N GLY A 150 9.29 -24.66 -9.39
CA GLY A 150 9.85 -23.56 -10.15
C GLY A 150 8.95 -22.33 -10.23
N TRP A 151 9.58 -21.19 -10.57
CA TRP A 151 8.88 -19.88 -10.58
C TRP A 151 7.74 -19.77 -11.58
N ARG A 152 7.83 -20.45 -12.74
CA ARG A 152 6.76 -20.46 -13.76
C ARG A 152 5.50 -21.14 -13.23
N ALA A 153 5.64 -22.33 -12.67
CA ALA A 153 4.53 -23.06 -12.09
C ALA A 153 3.99 -22.34 -10.84
N THR A 154 4.84 -21.63 -10.09
CA THR A 154 4.41 -20.74 -8.99
C THR A 154 3.51 -19.62 -9.50
N CYS A 155 3.85 -18.99 -10.64
CA CYS A 155 2.97 -17.98 -11.27
C CYS A 155 1.62 -18.59 -11.68
N TYR A 156 1.59 -19.79 -12.24
CA TYR A 156 0.34 -20.48 -12.60
C TYR A 156 -0.48 -20.87 -11.37
N ALA A 157 0.16 -21.30 -10.29
CA ALA A 157 -0.51 -21.60 -9.03
C ALA A 157 -1.20 -20.35 -8.45
N TRP A 158 -0.55 -19.19 -8.47
CA TRP A 158 -1.15 -17.93 -8.08
C TRP A 158 -2.26 -17.49 -9.04
N ALA A 159 -2.10 -17.68 -10.35
CA ALA A 159 -3.17 -17.43 -11.32
C ALA A 159 -4.41 -18.29 -11.04
N ALA A 160 -4.23 -19.57 -10.78
CA ALA A 160 -5.30 -20.50 -10.38
C ALA A 160 -5.96 -20.05 -9.06
N ALA A 161 -5.18 -19.63 -8.06
CA ALA A 161 -5.70 -19.12 -6.80
C ALA A 161 -6.59 -17.87 -7.00
N HIS A 162 -6.24 -16.98 -7.93
CA HIS A 162 -7.11 -15.84 -8.29
C HIS A 162 -8.45 -16.30 -8.87
N LEU A 163 -8.47 -17.34 -9.71
CA LEU A 163 -9.69 -17.83 -10.32
C LEU A 163 -10.54 -18.66 -9.34
N LEU A 164 -9.90 -19.52 -8.55
CA LEU A 164 -10.58 -20.50 -7.70
C LEU A 164 -10.92 -19.96 -6.30
N ILE A 165 -10.18 -18.96 -5.82
CA ILE A 165 -10.37 -18.39 -4.47
C ILE A 165 -10.72 -16.91 -4.56
N GLY A 166 -9.88 -16.09 -5.17
CA GLY A 166 -10.03 -14.63 -5.20
C GLY A 166 -11.32 -14.18 -5.87
N MET A 167 -11.61 -14.70 -7.06
CA MET A 167 -12.80 -14.36 -7.82
C MET A 167 -14.10 -14.80 -7.12
N PRO A 168 -14.27 -16.04 -6.62
CA PRO A 168 -15.45 -16.42 -5.86
C PRO A 168 -15.64 -15.57 -4.60
N LEU A 169 -14.58 -15.30 -3.82
CA LEU A 169 -14.68 -14.44 -2.63
C LEU A 169 -15.20 -13.04 -2.98
N ASN A 170 -14.79 -12.49 -4.11
CA ASN A 170 -15.26 -11.18 -4.57
C ASN A 170 -16.67 -11.21 -5.17
N LEU A 171 -17.09 -12.32 -5.79
CA LEU A 171 -18.46 -12.52 -6.27
C LEU A 171 -19.48 -12.63 -5.13
N LEU A 172 -19.06 -13.14 -3.97
CA LEU A 172 -19.89 -13.25 -2.77
C LEU A 172 -20.08 -11.94 -2.00
N LEU A 173 -19.45 -10.85 -2.43
CA LEU A 173 -19.61 -9.54 -1.78
C LEU A 173 -21.07 -9.09 -1.82
N PRO A 174 -21.57 -8.45 -0.74
CA PRO A 174 -22.92 -7.91 -0.70
C PRO A 174 -23.14 -6.90 -1.84
N ARG A 175 -24.38 -6.83 -2.31
CA ARG A 175 -24.77 -5.75 -3.23
C ARG A 175 -24.75 -4.42 -2.45
N PRO A 176 -24.32 -3.32 -3.06
CA PRO A 176 -24.48 -2.02 -2.46
C PRO A 176 -25.96 -1.84 -2.10
N ARG A 177 -26.26 -1.41 -0.88
CA ARG A 177 -27.59 -0.95 -0.57
C ARG A 177 -27.86 0.29 -1.43
N PRO A 178 -29.07 0.47 -1.97
CA PRO A 178 -29.43 1.76 -2.55
C PRO A 178 -29.17 2.79 -1.45
N VAL A 179 -28.11 3.57 -1.58
CA VAL A 179 -27.94 4.74 -0.74
C VAL A 179 -29.11 5.61 -1.17
N GLU A 180 -30.12 5.81 -0.29
CA GLU A 180 -31.03 6.94 -0.44
C GLU A 180 -30.13 8.10 -0.82
N LYS A 181 -30.43 8.70 -1.95
CA LYS A 181 -29.80 9.96 -2.38
C LYS A 181 -30.16 10.98 -1.32
N THR A 182 -29.55 10.87 -0.14
CA THR A 182 -29.53 11.96 0.80
C THR A 182 -28.95 13.09 -0.02
N GLU A 183 -29.78 14.03 -0.37
CA GLU A 183 -29.41 15.25 -1.09
C GLU A 183 -28.10 15.72 -0.45
N ALA A 184 -27.02 15.67 -1.22
CA ALA A 184 -25.76 16.22 -0.74
C ALA A 184 -26.09 17.66 -0.36
N PRO A 185 -25.91 18.06 0.91
CA PRO A 185 -26.32 19.40 1.32
C PRO A 185 -25.72 20.39 0.32
N ARG A 186 -26.53 21.31 -0.23
CA ARG A 186 -26.09 22.39 -1.14
C ARG A 186 -24.86 23.16 -0.62
N ALA A 187 -24.53 23.03 0.68
CA ALA A 187 -23.28 23.50 1.28
C ALA A 187 -22.01 22.90 0.65
N GLN A 188 -22.09 21.79 -0.10
CA GLN A 188 -20.92 21.20 -0.76
C GLN A 188 -20.47 21.94 -2.05
N ALA A 189 -21.32 22.74 -2.66
CA ALA A 189 -20.96 23.51 -3.86
C ALA A 189 -20.11 24.75 -3.55
N ALA A 190 -20.24 25.33 -2.34
CA ALA A 190 -19.46 26.51 -1.92
C ALA A 190 -18.04 26.19 -1.41
N ALA A 191 -17.68 24.91 -1.23
CA ALA A 191 -16.41 24.48 -0.65
C ALA A 191 -15.33 24.11 -1.71
N GLY A 192 -15.46 24.50 -2.97
CA GLY A 192 -14.65 24.01 -4.08
C GLY A 192 -13.13 24.14 -3.88
N ARG A 193 -12.63 25.33 -3.55
CA ARG A 193 -11.19 25.60 -3.40
C ARG A 193 -10.61 24.99 -2.12
N GLY A 194 -11.27 25.12 -0.99
CA GLY A 194 -10.83 24.54 0.28
C GLY A 194 -10.77 23.02 0.25
N ARG A 195 -11.72 22.38 -0.41
CA ARG A 195 -11.75 20.93 -0.59
C ARG A 195 -10.58 20.43 -1.44
N LEU A 196 -10.24 21.12 -2.52
CA LEU A 196 -9.09 20.79 -3.37
C LEU A 196 -7.78 20.92 -2.61
N VAL A 197 -7.62 21.96 -1.78
CA VAL A 197 -6.44 22.14 -0.94
C VAL A 197 -6.26 20.98 0.05
N VAL A 198 -7.35 20.55 0.71
CA VAL A 198 -7.29 19.40 1.63
C VAL A 198 -6.97 18.11 0.86
N MET A 199 -7.57 17.89 -0.31
CA MET A 199 -7.26 16.73 -1.15
C MET A 199 -5.78 16.72 -1.58
N ALA A 200 -5.25 17.85 -2.04
CA ALA A 200 -3.84 17.99 -2.40
C ALA A 200 -2.92 17.75 -1.19
N GLY A 201 -3.29 18.28 -0.03
CA GLY A 201 -2.58 18.04 1.23
C GLY A 201 -2.53 16.56 1.60
N LEU A 202 -3.67 15.86 1.52
CA LEU A 202 -3.71 14.41 1.77
C LEU A 202 -2.92 13.61 0.73
N SER A 203 -2.98 14.03 -0.54
CA SER A 203 -2.18 13.42 -1.60
C SER A 203 -0.69 13.54 -1.32
N PHE A 204 -0.24 14.71 -0.86
CA PHE A 204 1.15 14.91 -0.42
C PHE A 204 1.50 14.01 0.79
N VAL A 205 0.64 13.96 1.81
CA VAL A 205 0.85 13.09 3.00
C VAL A 205 1.01 11.63 2.58
N PHE A 206 0.15 11.15 1.70
CA PHE A 206 0.21 9.77 1.22
C PHE A 206 1.46 9.52 0.38
N ALA A 207 1.84 10.48 -0.49
CA ALA A 207 3.05 10.38 -1.29
C ALA A 207 4.31 10.36 -0.42
N ALA A 208 4.43 11.25 0.55
CA ALA A 208 5.54 11.30 1.50
C ALA A 208 5.66 10.01 2.31
N THR A 209 4.52 9.50 2.80
CA THR A 209 4.50 8.24 3.57
C THR A 209 4.91 7.04 2.71
N TRP A 210 4.37 6.92 1.50
CA TRP A 210 4.73 5.83 0.59
C TRP A 210 6.19 5.91 0.14
N PHE A 211 6.71 7.12 -0.10
CA PHE A 211 8.14 7.32 -0.36
C PHE A 211 8.99 6.76 0.78
N CYS A 212 8.73 7.18 2.03
CA CYS A 212 9.47 6.70 3.21
C CYS A 212 9.32 5.19 3.40
N SER A 213 8.10 4.67 3.27
CA SER A 213 7.81 3.24 3.46
C SER A 213 8.55 2.36 2.45
N THR A 214 8.52 2.73 1.17
CA THR A 214 9.16 1.95 0.10
C THR A 214 10.68 2.09 0.14
N SER A 215 11.21 3.29 0.47
CA SER A 215 12.64 3.49 0.71
C SER A 215 13.17 2.59 1.83
N MET A 216 12.44 2.55 2.96
CA MET A 216 12.82 1.68 4.08
C MET A 216 12.64 0.19 3.74
N ALA A 217 11.59 -0.18 3.03
CA ALA A 217 11.40 -1.57 2.59
C ALA A 217 12.56 -2.08 1.72
N ALA A 218 13.15 -1.21 0.90
CA ALA A 218 14.28 -1.56 0.03
C ALA A 218 15.65 -1.49 0.73
N HIS A 219 15.85 -0.51 1.61
CA HIS A 219 17.20 -0.15 2.08
C HIS A 219 17.39 -0.23 3.60
N LEU A 220 16.39 -0.65 4.38
CA LEU A 220 16.48 -0.65 5.84
C LEU A 220 17.71 -1.38 6.38
N PRO A 221 18.05 -2.60 5.95
CA PRO A 221 19.25 -3.27 6.45
C PRO A 221 20.52 -2.45 6.20
N ARG A 222 20.64 -1.79 5.04
CA ARG A 222 21.80 -0.96 4.69
C ARG A 222 21.83 0.32 5.56
N VAL A 223 20.70 0.99 5.77
CA VAL A 223 20.60 2.15 6.67
C VAL A 223 21.09 1.80 8.07
N LEU A 224 20.69 0.62 8.57
CA LEU A 224 21.12 0.14 9.89
C LEU A 224 22.60 -0.20 9.95
N GLN A 225 23.16 -0.76 8.87
CA GLN A 225 24.62 -0.99 8.78
C GLN A 225 25.40 0.33 8.73
N GLU A 226 24.94 1.31 7.99
CA GLU A 226 25.52 2.67 7.97
C GLU A 226 25.45 3.35 9.35
N SER A 227 24.51 2.94 10.23
CA SER A 227 24.47 3.40 11.63
C SER A 227 25.39 2.62 12.57
N GLY A 228 26.18 1.68 12.05
CA GLY A 228 27.14 0.87 12.81
C GLY A 228 26.61 -0.50 13.25
N ALA A 229 25.45 -0.96 12.76
CA ALA A 229 24.98 -2.30 13.06
C ALA A 229 25.71 -3.37 12.22
N THR A 230 25.95 -4.54 12.78
CA THR A 230 26.38 -5.71 12.00
C THR A 230 25.26 -6.14 11.05
N LEU A 231 25.58 -6.84 9.95
CA LEU A 231 24.59 -7.35 9.01
C LEU A 231 23.51 -8.20 9.71
N ALA A 232 23.94 -9.07 10.62
CA ALA A 232 23.02 -9.93 11.38
C ALA A 232 22.04 -9.09 12.26
N ALA A 233 22.57 -8.09 12.98
CA ALA A 233 21.75 -7.19 13.80
C ALA A 233 20.81 -6.34 12.95
N ALA A 234 21.28 -5.84 11.81
CA ALA A 234 20.47 -5.04 10.87
C ALA A 234 19.29 -5.86 10.30
N VAL A 235 19.55 -7.10 9.87
CA VAL A 235 18.50 -8.00 9.36
C VAL A 235 17.50 -8.37 10.47
N ALA A 236 17.99 -8.69 11.68
CA ALA A 236 17.14 -9.00 12.82
C ALA A 236 16.23 -7.80 13.20
N ALA A 237 16.78 -6.57 13.23
CA ALA A 237 16.00 -5.37 13.50
C ALA A 237 14.99 -5.09 12.37
N ALA A 238 15.38 -5.20 11.10
CA ALA A 238 14.48 -5.01 9.97
C ALA A 238 13.29 -5.99 9.98
N ALA A 239 13.49 -7.22 10.44
CA ALA A 239 12.42 -8.21 10.59
C ALA A 239 11.32 -7.79 11.59
N LEU A 240 11.60 -6.84 12.49
CA LEU A 240 10.61 -6.32 13.44
C LEU A 240 9.55 -5.40 12.79
N VAL A 241 9.81 -4.87 11.60
CA VAL A 241 8.89 -3.95 10.92
C VAL A 241 7.52 -4.60 10.67
N GLY A 242 7.48 -5.84 10.19
CA GLY A 242 6.24 -6.56 9.93
C GLY A 242 5.37 -6.75 11.19
N PRO A 243 5.89 -7.39 12.25
CA PRO A 243 5.19 -7.51 13.53
C PRO A 243 4.75 -6.16 14.10
N ALA A 244 5.59 -5.12 14.02
CA ALA A 244 5.24 -3.78 14.49
C ALA A 244 4.05 -3.18 13.72
N GLN A 245 4.00 -3.35 12.40
CA GLN A 245 2.86 -2.91 11.57
C GLN A 245 1.56 -3.56 12.02
N VAL A 246 1.58 -4.88 12.22
CA VAL A 246 0.39 -5.63 12.63
C VAL A 246 -0.03 -5.24 14.04
N GLY A 247 0.91 -5.21 14.99
CA GLY A 247 0.66 -4.80 16.37
C GLY A 247 0.05 -3.40 16.46
N ALA A 248 0.59 -2.45 15.72
CA ALA A 248 0.08 -1.07 15.69
C ALA A 248 -1.32 -0.97 15.07
N ARG A 249 -1.65 -1.79 14.05
CA ARG A 249 -3.02 -1.87 13.50
C ARG A 249 -4.01 -2.43 14.51
N VAL A 250 -3.60 -3.45 15.28
CA VAL A 250 -4.41 -4.00 16.36
C VAL A 250 -4.65 -2.94 17.45
N LEU A 251 -3.60 -2.24 17.87
CA LEU A 251 -3.71 -1.15 18.85
C LEU A 251 -4.61 -0.01 18.34
N GLU A 252 -4.46 0.41 17.09
CA GLU A 252 -5.35 1.43 16.48
C GLU A 252 -6.80 0.97 16.51
N PHE A 253 -7.07 -0.26 16.12
CA PHE A 253 -8.41 -0.83 16.12
C PHE A 253 -9.07 -0.80 17.50
N TRP A 254 -8.31 -1.09 18.55
CA TRP A 254 -8.84 -1.13 19.92
C TRP A 254 -8.87 0.22 20.61
N LEU A 255 -7.79 0.99 20.55
CA LEU A 255 -7.61 2.22 21.31
C LEU A 255 -8.15 3.46 20.60
N MET A 256 -7.94 3.56 19.27
CA MET A 256 -8.23 4.78 18.51
C MET A 256 -9.53 4.72 17.70
N ARG A 257 -10.30 3.62 17.79
CA ARG A 257 -11.55 3.45 17.02
C ARG A 257 -12.60 4.54 17.31
N HIS A 258 -12.57 5.17 18.48
CA HIS A 258 -13.49 6.23 18.89
C HIS A 258 -12.99 7.63 18.50
N LEU A 259 -11.71 7.76 18.16
CA LEU A 259 -11.10 9.02 17.77
C LEU A 259 -11.32 9.30 16.29
N HIS A 260 -11.24 10.58 15.89
CA HIS A 260 -11.27 10.92 14.47
C HIS A 260 -10.01 10.37 13.77
N PRO A 261 -10.12 9.80 12.53
CA PRO A 261 -8.99 9.21 11.81
C PRO A 261 -7.78 10.15 11.62
N ILE A 262 -7.98 11.46 11.68
CA ILE A 262 -6.90 12.44 11.59
C ILE A 262 -5.92 12.35 12.76
N VAL A 263 -6.39 11.91 13.94
CA VAL A 263 -5.53 11.73 15.12
C VAL A 263 -4.58 10.57 14.88
N SER A 264 -5.10 9.43 14.40
CA SER A 264 -4.29 8.27 14.00
C SER A 264 -3.27 8.65 12.93
N ALA A 265 -3.68 9.43 11.91
CA ALA A 265 -2.80 9.88 10.84
C ALA A 265 -1.69 10.83 11.35
N ARG A 266 -2.00 11.76 12.28
CA ARG A 266 -1.01 12.66 12.89
C ARG A 266 0.03 11.88 13.69
N VAL A 267 -0.39 10.95 14.53
CA VAL A 267 0.52 10.10 15.30
C VAL A 267 1.39 9.26 14.37
N ALA A 268 0.80 8.64 13.36
CA ALA A 268 1.50 7.80 12.41
C ALA A 268 2.54 8.57 11.58
N SER A 269 2.25 9.84 11.19
CA SER A 269 3.19 10.66 10.42
C SER A 269 4.43 11.07 11.20
N LEU A 270 4.35 11.16 12.54
CA LEU A 270 5.49 11.44 13.40
C LEU A 270 6.34 10.21 13.72
N ALA A 271 5.82 9.01 13.53
CA ALA A 271 6.54 7.80 13.91
C ALA A 271 7.88 7.67 13.15
N HIS A 272 7.90 7.86 11.83
CA HIS A 272 9.15 7.80 11.07
C HIS A 272 10.16 8.89 11.46
N PRO A 273 9.82 10.18 11.54
CA PRO A 273 10.74 11.22 12.04
C PRO A 273 11.32 10.93 13.42
N VAL A 274 10.48 10.49 14.36
CA VAL A 274 10.91 10.13 15.71
C VAL A 274 11.87 8.95 15.67
N GLY A 275 11.53 7.89 14.95
CA GLY A 275 12.43 6.76 14.77
C GLY A 275 13.76 7.16 14.11
N ALA A 276 13.72 7.97 13.04
CA ALA A 276 14.93 8.47 12.37
C ALA A 276 15.81 9.30 13.32
N ALA A 277 15.21 10.18 14.11
CA ALA A 277 15.93 10.97 15.10
C ALA A 277 16.59 10.07 16.18
N THR A 278 15.90 9.02 16.64
CA THR A 278 16.49 8.08 17.61
C THR A 278 17.67 7.31 17.02
N LEU A 279 17.57 6.89 15.75
CA LEU A 279 18.65 6.17 15.06
C LEU A 279 19.85 7.08 14.81
N ILE A 280 19.63 8.34 14.39
CA ILE A 280 20.71 9.32 14.18
C ILE A 280 21.41 9.65 15.50
N ALA A 281 20.65 9.81 16.60
CA ALA A 281 21.20 10.21 17.88
C ALA A 281 21.97 9.09 18.60
N ALA A 282 21.47 7.85 18.54
CA ALA A 282 22.00 6.73 19.33
C ALA A 282 22.73 5.67 18.47
N GLY A 283 22.69 5.78 17.14
CA GLY A 283 23.36 4.82 16.26
C GLY A 283 22.74 3.41 16.32
N SER A 284 23.57 2.40 16.09
CA SER A 284 23.14 0.99 16.03
C SER A 284 22.37 0.47 17.26
N PRO A 285 22.58 0.91 18.51
CA PRO A 285 21.73 0.51 19.63
C PRO A 285 20.24 0.85 19.43
N ALA A 286 19.92 1.87 18.65
CA ALA A 286 18.54 2.26 18.36
C ALA A 286 17.92 1.54 17.14
N ALA A 287 18.62 0.62 16.49
CA ALA A 287 18.16 -0.06 15.28
C ALA A 287 16.80 -0.75 15.43
N SER A 288 16.61 -1.52 16.51
CA SER A 288 15.32 -2.19 16.79
C SER A 288 14.22 -1.19 17.15
N ALA A 289 14.53 -0.14 17.90
CA ALA A 289 13.58 0.92 18.23
C ALA A 289 13.11 1.66 16.97
N PHE A 290 14.04 2.02 16.07
CA PHE A 290 13.70 2.60 14.78
C PHE A 290 12.76 1.70 13.99
N ALA A 291 13.08 0.41 13.84
CA ALA A 291 12.28 -0.54 13.09
C ALA A 291 10.86 -0.69 13.65
N LEU A 292 10.71 -0.76 14.97
CA LEU A 292 9.42 -0.86 15.66
C LEU A 292 8.58 0.42 15.47
N ILE A 293 9.18 1.59 15.69
CA ILE A 293 8.49 2.89 15.59
C ILE A 293 8.07 3.15 14.14
N HIS A 294 9.01 2.98 13.18
CA HIS A 294 8.72 3.15 11.76
C HIS A 294 7.64 2.15 11.28
N GLY A 295 7.80 0.87 11.62
CA GLY A 295 6.83 -0.17 11.27
C GLY A 295 5.44 0.12 11.84
N GLY A 296 5.37 0.50 13.11
CA GLY A 296 4.12 0.87 13.76
C GLY A 296 3.42 2.04 13.07
N GLY A 297 4.15 3.12 12.78
CA GLY A 297 3.63 4.27 12.04
C GLY A 297 3.10 3.89 10.66
N ASN A 298 3.84 3.08 9.91
CA ASN A 298 3.44 2.61 8.59
C ASN A 298 2.15 1.75 8.66
N GLY A 299 2.03 0.91 9.68
CA GLY A 299 0.82 0.11 9.94
C GLY A 299 -0.43 0.98 10.13
N VAL A 300 -0.36 1.98 11.01
CA VAL A 300 -1.47 2.90 11.31
C VAL A 300 -1.78 3.80 10.11
N MET A 301 -0.76 4.30 9.39
CA MET A 301 -0.97 5.15 8.24
C MET A 301 -1.71 4.41 7.11
N THR A 302 -1.45 3.13 6.92
CA THR A 302 -2.18 2.31 5.92
C THR A 302 -3.70 2.30 6.19
N ILE A 303 -4.12 2.23 7.46
CA ILE A 303 -5.53 2.37 7.85
C ILE A 303 -6.03 3.78 7.56
N SER A 304 -5.23 4.78 7.95
CA SER A 304 -5.59 6.20 7.79
C SER A 304 -5.78 6.60 6.34
N MET A 305 -5.00 6.04 5.41
CA MET A 305 -5.15 6.26 3.95
C MET A 305 -6.54 5.87 3.44
N GLY A 306 -7.17 4.85 4.01
CA GLY A 306 -8.53 4.45 3.66
C GLY A 306 -9.61 5.20 4.45
N THR A 307 -9.37 5.43 5.74
CA THR A 307 -10.42 5.93 6.65
C THR A 307 -10.50 7.46 6.70
N LEU A 308 -9.39 8.16 6.53
CA LEU A 308 -9.35 9.62 6.62
C LEU A 308 -10.08 10.30 5.44
N PRO A 309 -9.87 9.90 4.16
CA PRO A 309 -10.66 10.43 3.05
C PRO A 309 -12.17 10.17 3.20
N LEU A 310 -12.54 8.99 3.73
CA LEU A 310 -13.92 8.66 4.02
C LEU A 310 -14.53 9.57 5.08
N ALA A 311 -13.79 9.85 6.15
CA ALA A 311 -14.25 10.71 7.24
C ALA A 311 -14.40 12.18 6.82
N LEU A 312 -13.48 12.69 5.99
CA LEU A 312 -13.45 14.10 5.57
C LEU A 312 -14.40 14.40 4.40
N PHE A 313 -14.55 13.47 3.46
CA PHE A 313 -15.26 13.72 2.22
C PHE A 313 -16.52 12.86 2.03
N GLY A 314 -16.78 11.91 2.91
CA GLY A 314 -17.89 10.98 2.81
C GLY A 314 -17.71 9.91 1.72
N ALA A 315 -18.72 9.04 1.58
CA ALA A 315 -18.68 7.87 0.70
C ALA A 315 -18.98 8.20 -0.79
N GLY A 316 -19.74 9.28 -1.08
CA GLY A 316 -20.11 9.62 -2.46
C GLY A 316 -18.88 9.96 -3.32
N GLY A 317 -18.62 9.21 -4.40
CA GLY A 317 -17.47 9.38 -5.29
C GLY A 317 -16.12 9.10 -4.57
N TYR A 318 -16.13 8.23 -3.57
CA TYR A 318 -14.93 7.88 -2.80
C TYR A 318 -13.86 7.26 -3.68
N GLY A 319 -14.24 6.38 -4.61
CA GLY A 319 -13.31 5.64 -5.45
C GLY A 319 -12.48 6.56 -6.35
N LEU A 320 -13.13 7.48 -7.07
CA LEU A 320 -12.43 8.46 -7.90
C LEU A 320 -11.48 9.33 -7.06
N ARG A 321 -11.96 9.83 -5.92
CA ARG A 321 -11.13 10.67 -5.03
C ARG A 321 -9.95 9.91 -4.47
N GLN A 322 -10.16 8.69 -4.02
CA GLN A 322 -9.11 7.82 -3.51
C GLN A 322 -8.06 7.55 -4.59
N GLY A 323 -8.48 7.23 -5.81
CA GLY A 323 -7.58 7.04 -6.95
C GLY A 323 -6.73 8.29 -7.24
N LEU A 324 -7.36 9.48 -7.26
CA LEU A 324 -6.66 10.75 -7.49
C LEU A 324 -5.64 11.06 -6.38
N MET A 325 -6.01 10.87 -5.12
CA MET A 325 -5.11 11.14 -3.99
C MET A 325 -3.96 10.13 -3.91
N MET A 326 -4.18 8.88 -4.32
CA MET A 326 -3.16 7.83 -4.26
C MET A 326 -2.26 7.77 -5.49
N ALA A 327 -2.63 8.39 -6.62
CA ALA A 327 -1.80 8.37 -7.83
C ALA A 327 -0.39 8.92 -7.61
N PRO A 328 -0.18 10.10 -6.98
CA PRO A 328 1.18 10.57 -6.65
C PRO A 328 1.90 9.64 -5.67
N ALA A 329 1.20 9.07 -4.69
CA ALA A 329 1.81 8.14 -3.73
C ALA A 329 2.42 6.91 -4.42
N ARG A 330 1.71 6.34 -5.39
CA ARG A 330 2.21 5.21 -6.19
C ARG A 330 3.37 5.58 -7.10
N PHE A 331 3.31 6.79 -7.70
CA PHE A 331 4.42 7.31 -8.50
C PHE A 331 5.69 7.43 -7.67
N PHE A 332 5.63 8.09 -6.52
CA PHE A 332 6.78 8.25 -5.62
C PHE A 332 7.23 6.93 -5.01
N SER A 333 6.31 5.99 -4.74
CA SER A 333 6.65 4.63 -4.32
C SER A 333 7.51 3.90 -5.34
N ALA A 334 7.18 4.02 -6.63
CA ALA A 334 7.94 3.35 -7.70
C ALA A 334 9.35 3.93 -7.88
N THR A 335 9.56 5.23 -7.62
CA THR A 335 10.85 5.91 -7.80
C THR A 335 11.69 5.99 -6.53
N SER A 336 11.07 5.83 -5.36
CA SER A 336 11.71 6.08 -4.06
C SER A 336 12.94 5.21 -3.77
N PRO A 337 12.99 3.90 -4.12
CA PRO A 337 14.18 3.10 -3.86
C PRO A 337 15.41 3.66 -4.58
N PHE A 338 15.25 4.08 -5.83
CA PHE A 338 16.34 4.65 -6.62
C PHE A 338 16.80 6.01 -6.06
N VAL A 339 15.86 6.91 -5.78
CA VAL A 339 16.18 8.24 -5.23
C VAL A 339 16.84 8.10 -3.86
N PHE A 340 16.31 7.22 -3.02
CA PHE A 340 16.86 7.02 -1.68
C PHE A 340 18.23 6.33 -1.70
N ASP A 341 18.51 5.43 -2.67
CA ASP A 341 19.83 4.84 -2.86
C ASP A 341 20.89 5.90 -3.14
N ILE A 342 20.58 6.89 -3.99
CA ILE A 342 21.47 8.03 -4.26
C ILE A 342 21.72 8.85 -2.98
N LEU A 343 20.67 9.14 -2.21
CA LEU A 343 20.80 9.86 -0.95
C LEU A 343 21.64 9.10 0.07
N LEU A 344 21.37 7.81 0.22
CA LEU A 344 22.09 6.93 1.15
C LEU A 344 23.57 6.81 0.77
N SER A 345 23.87 6.66 -0.51
CA SER A 345 25.24 6.55 -1.02
C SER A 345 26.05 7.84 -0.88
N ARG A 346 25.37 9.02 -0.89
CA ARG A 346 26.04 10.32 -0.75
C ARG A 346 26.15 10.79 0.69
N PHE A 347 25.18 10.50 1.53
CA PHE A 347 25.01 11.10 2.86
C PHE A 347 24.98 10.07 4.00
N GLY A 348 25.09 8.76 3.70
CA GLY A 348 24.97 7.70 4.71
C GLY A 348 23.67 7.82 5.49
N THR A 349 23.74 7.70 6.82
CA THR A 349 22.58 7.89 7.71
C THR A 349 21.95 9.27 7.62
N GLY A 350 22.68 10.30 7.10
CA GLY A 350 22.14 11.62 6.84
C GLY A 350 20.96 11.63 5.84
N ALA A 351 20.79 10.60 5.00
CA ALA A 351 19.62 10.43 4.15
C ALA A 351 18.30 10.38 4.97
N LEU A 352 18.37 10.00 6.24
CA LEU A 352 17.22 9.99 7.15
C LEU A 352 16.71 11.39 7.50
N PHE A 353 17.53 12.44 7.40
CA PHE A 353 17.03 13.82 7.56
C PHE A 353 16.02 14.17 6.47
N PHE A 354 16.24 13.72 5.23
CA PHE A 354 15.30 13.94 4.14
C PHE A 354 13.96 13.23 4.38
N THR A 355 13.98 11.94 4.72
CA THR A 355 12.76 11.17 4.97
C THR A 355 12.07 11.62 6.27
N GLY A 356 12.83 12.01 7.28
CA GLY A 356 12.32 12.63 8.51
C GLY A 356 11.63 13.97 8.22
N ALA A 357 12.23 14.83 7.40
CA ALA A 357 11.62 16.11 6.99
C ALA A 357 10.31 15.89 6.23
N LEU A 358 10.22 14.87 5.35
CA LEU A 358 8.97 14.51 4.68
C LEU A 358 7.88 14.11 5.69
N GLY A 359 8.23 13.34 6.71
CA GLY A 359 7.30 12.94 7.77
C GLY A 359 6.81 14.13 8.61
N VAL A 360 7.71 15.07 8.97
CA VAL A 360 7.37 16.32 9.69
C VAL A 360 6.48 17.20 8.81
N ALA A 361 6.78 17.33 7.51
CA ALA A 361 5.95 18.09 6.57
C ALA A 361 4.55 17.45 6.44
N ALA A 362 4.46 16.12 6.38
CA ALA A 362 3.18 15.39 6.37
C ALA A 362 2.38 15.66 7.65
N PHE A 363 3.04 15.62 8.83
CA PHE A 363 2.40 15.99 10.09
C PHE A 363 1.88 17.42 10.07
N THR A 364 2.69 18.38 9.61
CA THR A 364 2.32 19.80 9.53
C THR A 364 1.07 19.99 8.66
N VAL A 365 1.02 19.35 7.50
CA VAL A 365 -0.16 19.37 6.62
C VAL A 365 -1.39 18.81 7.35
N LEU A 366 -1.25 17.67 8.02
CA LEU A 366 -2.34 17.09 8.79
C LEU A 366 -2.77 17.95 9.98
N ALA A 367 -1.84 18.66 10.63
CA ALA A 367 -2.13 19.58 11.74
C ALA A 367 -2.96 20.79 11.29
N LEU A 368 -2.71 21.28 10.08
CA LEU A 368 -3.44 22.42 9.49
C LEU A 368 -4.86 22.05 9.01
N ILE A 369 -5.15 20.76 8.78
CA ILE A 369 -6.50 20.31 8.41
C ILE A 369 -7.42 20.43 9.63
N ARG A 370 -8.36 21.37 9.54
CA ARG A 370 -9.40 21.56 10.57
C ARG A 370 -10.51 20.53 10.37
N VAL A 371 -10.82 19.81 11.43
CA VAL A 371 -11.97 18.89 11.48
C VAL A 371 -13.12 19.63 12.12
N PRO A 372 -14.30 19.70 11.48
CA PRO A 372 -15.49 20.25 12.14
C PRO A 372 -15.73 19.50 13.46
N ALA A 373 -16.00 20.26 14.54
CA ALA A 373 -16.41 19.65 15.80
C ALA A 373 -17.61 18.74 15.53
N ARG A 374 -17.60 17.53 16.10
CA ARG A 374 -18.79 16.70 16.11
C ARG A 374 -19.88 17.51 16.86
N THR A 375 -20.90 17.96 16.15
CA THR A 375 -22.16 18.29 16.83
C THR A 375 -22.63 17.02 17.50
N ALA A 376 -22.68 17.05 18.81
CA ALA A 376 -23.08 15.97 19.71
C ALA A 376 -24.48 15.47 19.38
#